data_c783538267c3f9c9950f4a0bb6a5ec6e
#
_entry.id   c783538267c3f9c9950f4a0bb6a5ec6e
#
_cell.length_a   1.000
_cell.length_b   1.000
_cell.length_c   1.000
_cell.angle_alpha   90.00
_cell.angle_beta   90.00
_cell.angle_gamma   90.00
#
_symmetry.space_group_name_H-M   'P 1'
#
loop_
_entity.id
_entity.type
_entity.pdbx_description
1 polymer ?
#
loop_
_entity_poly.entity_id
_entity_poly.type
_entity_poly.pdbx_seq_one_letter_code
_entity_poly.pdbx_strand_id
1 'polypeptide(L)'
;MSENIIGVRIKEIRVELLKMSQLEFAEAINAKKSMISLYENGHRNPSRETVEKMSRLSGVSADYIMGISEHKSLNSTESKSLKDDLKEIMLQINELDPKKREEIINMIKNEL
;
A
#
# COMPACT_ATOMS: atom_id res chain seq x y z
N MET A 1 22.56 -14.69 1.90
CA MET A 1 21.58 -15.12 2.87
C MET A 1 20.19 -14.91 2.31
N SER A 2 19.46 -15.97 2.25
CA SER A 2 18.10 -15.81 1.76
C SER A 2 17.29 -15.08 2.80
N GLU A 3 16.84 -13.94 2.45
CA GLU A 3 16.04 -13.17 3.33
C GLU A 3 14.60 -13.58 3.19
N ASN A 4 13.97 -13.82 4.32
CA ASN A 4 12.57 -14.18 4.38
C ASN A 4 11.73 -12.91 4.21
N ILE A 5 11.95 -12.20 3.10
CA ILE A 5 11.30 -10.92 2.87
C ILE A 5 9.79 -11.08 2.74
N ILE A 6 9.34 -12.15 2.08
CA ILE A 6 7.91 -12.41 1.91
C ILE A 6 7.25 -12.63 3.26
N GLY A 7 7.84 -13.49 4.09
CA GLY A 7 7.31 -13.78 5.41
C GLY A 7 7.32 -12.56 6.34
N VAL A 8 8.39 -11.79 6.29
CA VAL A 8 8.50 -10.54 7.07
C VAL A 8 7.40 -9.56 6.69
N ARG A 9 7.16 -9.40 5.40
CA ARG A 9 6.14 -8.47 4.90
C ARG A 9 4.72 -8.95 5.20
N ILE A 10 4.48 -10.26 5.13
CA ILE A 10 3.20 -10.84 5.52
C ILE A 10 2.93 -10.57 7.01
N LYS A 11 3.93 -10.78 7.86
CA LYS A 11 3.80 -10.52 9.28
C LYS A 11 3.58 -9.04 9.57
N GLU A 12 4.28 -8.16 8.88
CA GLU A 12 4.10 -6.71 8.97
C GLU A 12 2.65 -6.33 8.67
N ILE A 13 2.11 -6.84 7.57
CA ILE A 13 0.73 -6.57 7.17
C ILE A 13 -0.23 -7.04 8.24
N ARG A 14 -0.06 -8.26 8.70
CA ARG A 14 -0.95 -8.86 9.69
C ARG A 14 -0.93 -8.10 11.01
N VAL A 15 0.25 -7.86 11.53
CA VAL A 15 0.42 -7.28 12.88
C VAL A 15 0.23 -5.78 12.89
N GLU A 16 0.86 -5.08 11.96
CA GLU A 16 0.91 -3.62 11.99
C GLU A 16 -0.22 -2.94 11.26
N LEU A 17 -0.61 -3.46 10.10
CA LEU A 17 -1.67 -2.84 9.30
C LEU A 17 -3.05 -3.35 9.67
N LEU A 18 -3.22 -4.67 9.73
CA LEU A 18 -4.52 -5.27 9.98
C LEU A 18 -4.79 -5.55 11.46
N LYS A 19 -3.75 -5.64 12.26
CA LYS A 19 -3.84 -5.93 13.70
C LYS A 19 -4.63 -7.20 13.99
N MET A 20 -4.34 -8.24 13.22
CA MET A 20 -4.99 -9.54 13.29
C MET A 20 -4.06 -10.60 13.88
N SER A 21 -4.66 -11.58 14.54
CA SER A 21 -3.94 -12.80 14.90
C SER A 21 -3.70 -13.66 13.66
N GLN A 22 -2.84 -14.66 13.76
CA GLN A 22 -2.63 -15.59 12.65
C GLN A 22 -3.93 -16.29 12.26
N LEU A 23 -4.76 -16.66 13.22
CA LEU A 23 -6.03 -17.30 12.95
C LEU A 23 -7.00 -16.37 12.22
N GLU A 24 -7.12 -15.14 12.70
CA GLU A 24 -7.99 -14.15 12.07
C GLU A 24 -7.59 -13.87 10.63
N PHE A 25 -6.30 -13.72 10.40
CA PHE A 25 -5.76 -13.47 9.06
C PHE A 25 -6.01 -14.67 8.15
N ALA A 26 -5.77 -15.88 8.66
CA ALA A 26 -6.03 -17.11 7.91
C ALA A 26 -7.50 -17.21 7.50
N GLU A 27 -8.42 -16.95 8.42
CA GLU A 27 -9.85 -16.97 8.11
C GLU A 27 -10.21 -15.91 7.06
N ALA A 28 -9.62 -14.73 7.16
CA ALA A 28 -9.90 -13.64 6.21
C ALA A 28 -9.50 -13.96 4.78
N ILE A 29 -8.46 -14.77 4.58
CA ILE A 29 -8.00 -15.17 3.24
C ILE A 29 -8.34 -16.62 2.89
N ASN A 30 -9.20 -17.24 3.70
CA ASN A 30 -9.62 -18.63 3.53
C ASN A 30 -8.44 -19.60 3.50
N ALA A 31 -7.53 -19.46 4.45
CA ALA A 31 -6.37 -20.31 4.61
C ALA A 31 -6.37 -20.93 6.01
N LYS A 32 -5.40 -21.79 6.27
CA LYS A 32 -5.22 -22.38 7.60
C LYS A 32 -4.20 -21.58 8.40
N LYS A 33 -4.40 -21.50 9.72
CA LYS A 33 -3.45 -20.82 10.62
C LYS A 33 -2.03 -21.39 10.45
N SER A 34 -1.91 -22.71 10.31
CA SER A 34 -0.60 -23.36 10.11
C SER A 34 0.11 -22.88 8.85
N MET A 35 -0.65 -22.56 7.80
CA MET A 35 -0.08 -22.03 6.57
C MET A 35 0.47 -20.62 6.79
N ILE A 36 -0.24 -19.78 7.53
CA ILE A 36 0.23 -18.42 7.84
C ILE A 36 1.57 -18.50 8.59
N SER A 37 1.65 -19.39 9.57
CA SER A 37 2.89 -19.60 10.31
C SER A 37 4.05 -20.00 9.39
N LEU A 38 3.80 -20.92 8.45
CA LEU A 38 4.81 -21.35 7.49
C LEU A 38 5.29 -20.22 6.60
N TYR A 39 4.37 -19.38 6.13
CA TYR A 39 4.70 -18.21 5.31
C TYR A 39 5.56 -17.21 6.10
N GLU A 40 5.16 -16.90 7.33
CA GLU A 40 5.87 -15.91 8.16
C GLU A 40 7.25 -16.38 8.57
N ASN A 41 7.44 -17.68 8.73
CA ASN A 41 8.73 -18.26 9.09
C ASN A 41 9.62 -18.62 7.89
N GLY A 42 9.13 -18.37 6.68
CA GLY A 42 9.92 -18.60 5.47
C GLY A 42 10.02 -20.06 5.05
N HIS A 43 9.21 -20.93 5.64
CA HIS A 43 9.22 -22.36 5.31
C HIS A 43 8.39 -22.66 4.07
N ARG A 44 7.55 -21.76 3.66
CA ARG A 44 6.71 -21.91 2.47
C ARG A 44 6.38 -20.54 1.89
N ASN A 45 6.35 -20.46 0.57
CA ASN A 45 5.94 -19.24 -0.12
C ASN A 45 4.46 -19.35 -0.50
N PRO A 46 3.68 -18.27 -0.32
CA PRO A 46 2.29 -18.27 -0.76
C PRO A 46 2.20 -18.29 -2.28
N SER A 47 1.12 -18.87 -2.80
CA SER A 47 0.82 -18.82 -4.22
C SER A 47 0.46 -17.39 -4.61
N ARG A 48 0.50 -17.09 -5.91
CA ARG A 48 0.11 -15.78 -6.41
C ARG A 48 -1.34 -15.45 -6.02
N GLU A 49 -2.24 -16.42 -6.11
CA GLU A 49 -3.63 -16.25 -5.70
C GLU A 49 -3.74 -15.86 -4.23
N THR A 50 -2.98 -16.52 -3.36
CA THR A 50 -2.96 -16.21 -1.94
C THR A 50 -2.43 -14.80 -1.69
N VAL A 51 -1.36 -14.41 -2.37
CA VAL A 51 -0.79 -13.06 -2.27
C VAL A 51 -1.80 -12.02 -2.73
N GLU A 52 -2.54 -12.29 -3.79
CA GLU A 52 -3.58 -11.38 -4.28
C GLU A 52 -4.70 -11.19 -3.26
N LYS A 53 -5.07 -12.25 -2.54
CA LYS A 53 -6.05 -12.15 -1.45
C LYS A 53 -5.52 -11.26 -0.32
N MET A 54 -4.27 -11.44 0.05
CA MET A 54 -3.62 -10.59 1.05
C MET A 54 -3.57 -9.13 0.61
N SER A 55 -3.26 -8.91 -0.65
CA SER A 55 -3.20 -7.58 -1.25
C SER A 55 -4.56 -6.87 -1.18
N ARG A 56 -5.63 -7.56 -1.57
CA ARG A 56 -6.98 -6.99 -1.52
C ARG A 56 -7.43 -6.67 -0.10
N LEU A 57 -7.10 -7.54 0.84
CA LEU A 57 -7.48 -7.37 2.24
C LEU A 57 -6.77 -6.17 2.87
N SER A 58 -5.49 -5.99 2.57
CA SER A 58 -4.62 -5.02 3.24
C SER A 58 -4.47 -3.69 2.51
N GLY A 59 -4.74 -3.66 1.22
CA GLY A 59 -4.43 -2.50 0.38
C GLY A 59 -2.95 -2.37 0.04
N VAL A 60 -2.15 -3.40 0.35
CA VAL A 60 -0.72 -3.44 0.04
C VAL A 60 -0.52 -4.16 -1.28
N SER A 61 0.36 -3.66 -2.14
CA SER A 61 0.56 -4.27 -3.46
C SER A 61 1.11 -5.69 -3.35
N ALA A 62 0.68 -6.56 -4.28
CA ALA A 62 1.18 -7.92 -4.35
C ALA A 62 2.69 -7.93 -4.61
N ASP A 63 3.18 -7.03 -5.44
CA ASP A 63 4.62 -6.92 -5.74
C ASP A 63 5.44 -6.58 -4.49
N TYR A 64 4.93 -5.72 -3.63
CA TYR A 64 5.59 -5.44 -2.37
C TYR A 64 5.65 -6.69 -1.48
N ILE A 65 4.53 -7.40 -1.36
CA ILE A 65 4.47 -8.63 -0.55
C ILE A 65 5.47 -9.67 -1.06
N MET A 66 5.60 -9.79 -2.38
CA MET A 66 6.52 -10.76 -2.99
C MET A 66 7.98 -10.29 -3.03
N GLY A 67 8.26 -9.09 -2.56
CA GLY A 67 9.62 -8.56 -2.55
C GLY A 67 10.12 -8.01 -3.87
N ILE A 68 9.23 -7.81 -4.82
CA ILE A 68 9.58 -7.31 -6.16
C ILE A 68 9.62 -5.78 -6.18
N SER A 69 8.80 -5.13 -5.36
CA SER A 69 8.67 -3.68 -5.32
C SER A 69 8.81 -3.13 -3.91
N GLU A 70 9.32 -1.93 -3.80
CA GLU A 70 9.34 -1.18 -2.54
C GLU A 70 8.07 -0.36 -2.34
N HIS A 71 7.22 -0.26 -3.37
CA HIS A 71 5.97 0.47 -3.30
C HIS A 71 4.90 -0.34 -2.60
N LYS A 72 4.54 0.08 -1.41
CA LYS A 72 3.63 -0.63 -0.53
C LYS A 72 2.17 -0.51 -0.95
N SER A 73 1.74 0.69 -1.30
CA SER A 73 0.35 0.96 -1.66
C SER A 73 -0.02 0.40 -3.03
N LEU A 74 -1.22 -0.13 -3.16
CA LEU A 74 -1.76 -0.56 -4.46
C LEU A 74 -1.81 0.59 -5.47
N ASN A 75 -2.07 1.80 -4.99
CA ASN A 75 -2.21 3.00 -5.82
C ASN A 75 -0.96 3.87 -5.78
N SER A 76 0.20 3.32 -5.44
CA SER A 76 1.43 4.09 -5.30
C SER A 76 1.81 4.84 -6.57
N THR A 77 1.62 4.25 -7.73
CA THR A 77 1.91 4.88 -9.02
C THR A 77 0.96 6.05 -9.29
N GLU A 78 -0.33 5.86 -9.04
CA GLU A 78 -1.32 6.91 -9.18
C GLU A 78 -1.07 8.06 -8.21
N SER A 79 -0.75 7.74 -6.96
CA SER A 79 -0.43 8.74 -5.94
C SER A 79 0.77 9.58 -6.33
N LYS A 80 1.79 8.96 -6.90
CA LYS A 80 2.98 9.67 -7.35
C LYS A 80 2.64 10.60 -8.52
N SER A 81 1.88 10.12 -9.48
CA SER A 81 1.45 10.91 -10.64
C SER A 81 0.61 12.11 -10.19
N LEU A 82 -0.32 11.90 -9.26
CA LEU A 82 -1.14 12.98 -8.72
C LEU A 82 -0.31 14.03 -7.98
N LYS A 83 0.70 13.60 -7.23
CA LYS A 83 1.61 14.53 -6.54
C LYS A 83 2.39 15.38 -7.53
N ASP A 84 2.86 14.78 -8.61
CA ASP A 84 3.58 15.50 -9.65
C ASP A 84 2.68 16.49 -10.37
N ASP A 85 1.46 16.09 -10.71
CA ASP A 85 0.46 16.95 -11.32
C ASP A 85 0.09 18.12 -10.41
N LEU A 86 -0.13 17.88 -9.13
CA LEU A 86 -0.43 18.92 -8.15
C LEU A 86 0.75 19.88 -8.00
N LYS A 87 1.96 19.38 -8.02
CA LYS A 87 3.16 20.22 -7.94
C LYS A 87 3.25 21.16 -9.13
N GLU A 88 2.99 20.65 -10.33
CA GLU A 88 2.98 21.45 -11.55
C GLU A 88 1.90 22.52 -11.51
N ILE A 89 0.69 22.17 -11.07
CA ILE A 89 -0.41 23.11 -10.89
C ILE A 89 -0.05 24.20 -9.89
N MET A 90 0.58 23.85 -8.77
CA MET A 90 1.02 24.81 -7.77
C MET A 90 2.07 25.77 -8.32
N LEU A 91 2.96 25.31 -9.16
CA LEU A 91 3.95 26.18 -9.83
C LEU A 91 3.26 27.17 -10.74
N GLN A 92 2.28 26.72 -11.51
CA GLN A 92 1.49 27.60 -12.38
C GLN A 92 0.72 28.67 -11.58
N ILE A 93 0.14 28.27 -10.46
CA ILE A 93 -0.57 29.19 -9.57
C ILE A 93 0.37 30.26 -9.02
N ASN A 94 1.59 29.88 -8.68
CA ASN A 94 2.60 30.81 -8.15
C ASN A 94 3.04 31.86 -9.18
N GLU A 95 2.87 31.58 -10.46
CA GLU A 95 3.18 32.54 -11.53
C GLU A 95 2.05 33.53 -11.80
N LEU A 96 0.88 33.29 -11.19
CA LEU A 96 -0.26 34.18 -11.36
C LEU A 96 -0.15 35.44 -10.48
N ASP A 97 -0.91 36.45 -10.86
CA ASP A 97 -1.14 37.63 -10.05
C ASP A 97 -1.57 37.21 -8.63
N PRO A 98 -1.03 37.81 -7.56
CA PRO A 98 -1.36 37.43 -6.19
C PRO A 98 -2.86 37.37 -5.90
N LYS A 99 -3.64 38.27 -6.48
CA LYS A 99 -5.09 38.30 -6.29
C LYS A 99 -5.77 37.09 -6.91
N LYS A 100 -5.41 36.72 -8.14
CA LYS A 100 -5.94 35.53 -8.82
C LYS A 100 -5.50 34.24 -8.13
N ARG A 101 -4.28 34.21 -7.66
CA ARG A 101 -3.75 33.09 -6.93
C ARG A 101 -4.56 32.81 -5.66
N GLU A 102 -4.88 33.87 -4.93
CA GLU A 102 -5.67 33.75 -3.71
C GLU A 102 -7.08 33.25 -3.99
N GLU A 103 -7.72 33.74 -5.05
CA GLU A 103 -9.04 33.28 -5.46
C GLU A 103 -9.05 31.79 -5.79
N ILE A 104 -8.06 31.32 -6.53
CA ILE A 104 -7.94 29.90 -6.90
C ILE A 104 -7.72 29.04 -5.66
N ILE A 105 -6.86 29.46 -4.75
CA ILE A 105 -6.58 28.74 -3.53
C ILE A 105 -7.83 28.64 -2.65
N ASN A 106 -8.60 29.72 -2.56
CA ASN A 106 -9.85 29.72 -1.81
C ASN A 106 -10.90 28.79 -2.43
N MET A 107 -10.99 28.73 -3.75
CA MET A 107 -11.88 27.81 -4.44
C MET A 107 -11.52 26.35 -4.12
N ILE A 108 -10.26 26.03 -4.14
CA ILE A 108 -9.78 24.67 -3.82
C ILE A 108 -10.11 24.32 -2.36
N LYS A 109 -9.89 25.25 -1.45
CA LYS A 109 -10.18 25.04 -0.02
C LYS A 109 -11.67 24.85 0.25
N ASN A 110 -12.52 25.53 -0.49
CA ASN A 110 -13.97 25.43 -0.31
C ASN A 110 -14.56 24.13 -0.83
N GLU A 111 -13.86 23.45 -1.74
CA GLU A 111 -14.30 22.15 -2.28
C GLU A 111 -13.76 20.96 -1.51
N LEU A 112 -12.81 21.19 -0.66
CA LEU A 112 -12.27 20.15 0.23
C LEU A 112 -13.06 20.14 1.54
#